data_a74e31325ce410a0c1d8c5b09bad099b
#
_entry.id   a74e31325ce410a0c1d8c5b09bad099b
#
_cell.length_a   1.000
_cell.length_b   1.000
_cell.length_c   1.000
_cell.angle_alpha   90.00
_cell.angle_beta   90.00
_cell.angle_gamma   90.00
#
_symmetry.space_group_name_H-M   'P 1'
#
loop_
_entity.id
_entity.type
_entity.pdbx_description
1 polymer ?
#
loop_
_entity_poly.entity_id
_entity_poly.type
_entity_poly.pdbx_seq_one_letter_code
_entity_poly.pdbx_strand_id
1 'polypeptide(L)'
;TRRSSDLGDNAGVARATADQIGIEEVIAGVLPEEKAHEIHKLQAAGKVAFVGDGINDAPALSVADVGIAMGAGTDIAIESADLVLTTNNLLGVVRAFDMSKKTFHRILLNLFWAFIYNVAGIPIAAGVFSGVGLALNPELAGLAMAFSSVSVLTSSLLLNFSKID
;
A
#
# COMPACT_ATOMS: atom_id res chain seq x y z
N THR A 1 29.61 -24.70 18.46
CA THR A 1 29.27 -23.30 18.80
C THR A 1 28.56 -22.67 17.62
N ARG A 2 27.26 -22.53 17.72
CA ARG A 2 26.49 -21.81 16.72
C ARG A 2 26.93 -20.35 16.72
N ARG A 3 27.27 -19.83 15.56
CA ARG A 3 27.61 -18.42 15.42
C ARG A 3 26.32 -17.62 15.50
N SER A 4 26.36 -16.45 16.12
CA SER A 4 25.21 -15.53 16.22
C SER A 4 24.68 -15.09 14.86
N SER A 5 25.52 -15.14 13.82
CA SER A 5 25.11 -14.89 12.43
C SER A 5 24.17 -15.95 11.85
N ASP A 6 24.14 -17.16 12.43
CA ASP A 6 23.28 -18.25 11.97
C ASP A 6 21.90 -18.20 12.64
N LEU A 7 21.73 -17.33 13.64
CA LEU A 7 20.53 -17.22 14.49
C LEU A 7 19.81 -15.87 14.37
N GLY A 8 20.16 -15.07 13.39
CA GLY A 8 19.78 -13.65 13.34
C GLY A 8 20.75 -12.78 14.15
N ASP A 9 20.55 -11.48 14.14
CA ASP A 9 21.47 -10.53 14.76
C ASP A 9 21.61 -10.76 16.27
N ASN A 10 22.85 -10.68 16.74
CA ASN A 10 23.13 -10.66 18.16
C ASN A 10 22.39 -9.48 18.80
N ALA A 11 21.70 -9.73 19.92
CA ALA A 11 20.90 -8.74 20.62
C ALA A 11 21.68 -7.43 20.92
N GLY A 12 23.00 -7.53 21.17
CA GLY A 12 23.87 -6.37 21.36
C GLY A 12 24.04 -5.52 20.10
N VAL A 13 24.23 -6.17 18.94
CA VAL A 13 24.36 -5.48 17.64
C VAL A 13 23.04 -4.87 17.22
N ALA A 14 21.94 -5.62 17.35
CA ALA A 14 20.61 -5.13 17.04
C ALA A 14 20.25 -3.90 17.87
N ARG A 15 20.53 -3.93 19.18
CA ARG A 15 20.30 -2.80 20.06
C ARG A 15 21.13 -1.58 19.71
N ALA A 16 22.44 -1.76 19.47
CA ALA A 16 23.32 -0.66 19.09
C ALA A 16 22.91 -0.01 17.77
N THR A 17 22.46 -0.81 16.80
CA THR A 17 21.93 -0.31 15.52
C THR A 17 20.64 0.47 15.73
N ALA A 18 19.71 -0.07 16.51
CA ALA A 18 18.44 0.58 16.82
C ALA A 18 18.63 1.93 17.49
N ASP A 19 19.54 2.01 18.47
CA ASP A 19 19.86 3.25 19.19
C ASP A 19 20.44 4.32 18.23
N GLN A 20 21.23 3.92 17.22
CA GLN A 20 21.78 4.85 16.22
C GLN A 20 20.71 5.45 15.30
N ILE A 21 19.66 4.69 14.98
CA ILE A 21 18.60 5.11 14.06
C ILE A 21 17.30 5.50 14.78
N GLY A 22 17.29 5.51 16.10
CA GLY A 22 16.16 5.96 16.93
C GLY A 22 14.99 4.99 16.99
N ILE A 23 15.24 3.67 16.88
CA ILE A 23 14.24 2.62 17.07
C ILE A 23 14.20 2.23 18.55
N GLU A 24 13.04 2.36 19.18
CA GLU A 24 12.85 2.11 20.61
C GLU A 24 12.67 0.62 20.93
N GLU A 25 11.92 -0.10 20.10
CA GLU A 25 11.58 -1.51 20.32
C GLU A 25 12.46 -2.41 19.46
N VAL A 26 13.13 -3.37 20.10
CA VAL A 26 14.05 -4.30 19.46
C VAL A 26 13.70 -5.71 19.89
N ILE A 27 13.34 -6.56 18.95
CA ILE A 27 13.10 -7.99 19.13
C ILE A 27 14.25 -8.73 18.42
N ALA A 28 15.20 -9.23 19.18
CA ALA A 28 16.40 -9.88 18.66
C ALA A 28 16.51 -11.32 19.13
N GLY A 29 17.31 -12.14 18.41
CA GLY A 29 17.55 -13.55 18.74
C GLY A 29 16.33 -14.45 18.53
N VAL A 30 15.40 -14.03 17.70
CA VAL A 30 14.16 -14.79 17.39
C VAL A 30 14.45 -15.83 16.31
N LEU A 31 14.00 -17.06 16.52
CA LEU A 31 14.08 -18.11 15.51
C LEU A 31 13.12 -17.82 14.34
N PRO A 32 13.40 -18.32 13.12
CA PRO A 32 12.52 -18.08 11.97
C PRO A 32 11.05 -18.44 12.23
N GLU A 33 10.80 -19.55 12.91
CA GLU A 33 9.43 -19.99 13.28
C GLU A 33 8.74 -19.08 14.30
N GLU A 34 9.52 -18.42 15.15
CA GLU A 34 9.02 -17.52 16.18
C GLU A 34 8.71 -16.11 15.63
N LYS A 35 9.34 -15.72 14.49
CA LYS A 35 9.06 -14.42 13.87
C LYS A 35 7.58 -14.20 13.56
N ALA A 36 6.92 -15.22 13.03
CA ALA A 36 5.48 -15.18 12.75
C ALA A 36 4.66 -14.96 14.04
N HIS A 37 5.07 -15.58 15.15
CA HIS A 37 4.41 -15.40 16.43
C HIS A 37 4.59 -13.99 17.00
N GLU A 38 5.77 -13.40 16.86
CA GLU A 38 6.02 -12.02 17.28
C GLU A 38 5.18 -11.04 16.45
N ILE A 39 5.02 -11.28 15.13
CA ILE A 39 4.13 -10.47 14.28
C ILE A 39 2.68 -10.53 14.79
N HIS A 40 2.16 -11.72 15.13
CA HIS A 40 0.82 -11.83 15.69
C HIS A 40 0.64 -11.07 17.01
N LYS A 41 1.68 -11.02 17.86
CA LYS A 41 1.63 -10.20 19.07
C LYS A 41 1.54 -8.70 18.74
N LEU A 42 2.35 -8.24 17.79
CA LEU A 42 2.33 -6.85 17.34
C LEU A 42 1.00 -6.47 16.68
N GLN A 43 0.37 -7.40 15.95
CA GLN A 43 -0.95 -7.19 15.33
C GLN A 43 -2.06 -6.95 16.35
N ALA A 44 -1.91 -7.40 17.61
CA ALA A 44 -2.84 -7.06 18.68
C ALA A 44 -2.85 -5.56 19.03
N ALA A 45 -1.74 -4.85 18.77
CA ALA A 45 -1.62 -3.41 19.00
C ALA A 45 -1.93 -2.57 17.74
N GLY A 46 -1.87 -3.15 16.54
CA GLY A 46 -2.14 -2.42 15.30
C GLY A 46 -1.73 -3.19 14.05
N LYS A 47 -1.84 -2.56 12.88
CA LYS A 47 -1.43 -3.14 11.60
C LYS A 47 0.09 -3.21 11.49
N VAL A 48 0.58 -4.35 11.02
CA VAL A 48 2.01 -4.67 10.93
C VAL A 48 2.43 -4.83 9.48
N ALA A 49 3.42 -4.04 9.05
CA ALA A 49 4.17 -4.29 7.83
C ALA A 49 5.50 -4.96 8.19
N PHE A 50 5.79 -6.10 7.58
CA PHE A 50 7.03 -6.83 7.78
C PHE A 50 7.89 -6.75 6.52
N VAL A 51 9.18 -6.45 6.68
CA VAL A 51 10.15 -6.38 5.58
C VAL A 51 11.18 -7.48 5.78
N GLY A 52 11.34 -8.34 4.79
CA GLY A 52 12.29 -9.46 4.82
C GLY A 52 12.95 -9.72 3.47
N ASP A 53 14.07 -10.46 3.46
CA ASP A 53 14.86 -10.74 2.26
C ASP A 53 15.16 -12.23 2.06
N GLY A 54 14.86 -13.08 3.02
CA GLY A 54 15.27 -14.48 3.06
C GLY A 54 14.14 -15.51 3.07
N ILE A 55 14.48 -16.76 2.78
CA ILE A 55 13.59 -17.92 2.88
C ILE A 55 13.02 -18.04 4.30
N ASN A 56 13.83 -17.72 5.30
CA ASN A 56 13.46 -17.79 6.71
C ASN A 56 12.40 -16.75 7.11
N ASP A 57 12.15 -15.74 6.27
CA ASP A 57 11.19 -14.69 6.51
C ASP A 57 9.82 -14.99 5.87
N ALA A 58 9.72 -16.00 5.01
CA ALA A 58 8.47 -16.34 4.31
C ALA A 58 7.27 -16.54 5.23
N PRO A 59 7.36 -17.25 6.39
CA PRO A 59 6.26 -17.35 7.32
C PRO A 59 5.85 -16.00 7.92
N ALA A 60 6.82 -15.13 8.20
CA ALA A 60 6.59 -13.80 8.75
C ALA A 60 5.97 -12.85 7.71
N LEU A 61 6.44 -12.92 6.46
CA LEU A 61 5.87 -12.18 5.32
C LEU A 61 4.40 -12.52 5.11
N SER A 62 4.05 -13.82 5.16
CA SER A 62 2.68 -14.29 4.91
C SER A 62 1.68 -13.94 6.01
N VAL A 63 2.11 -13.79 7.27
CA VAL A 63 1.20 -13.51 8.40
C VAL A 63 1.10 -12.02 8.71
N ALA A 64 2.01 -11.21 8.22
CA ALA A 64 1.95 -9.75 8.36
C ALA A 64 0.71 -9.19 7.63
N ASP A 65 0.21 -8.01 8.07
CA ASP A 65 -0.85 -7.33 7.33
C ASP A 65 -0.36 -6.80 5.96
N VAL A 66 0.93 -6.54 5.85
CA VAL A 66 1.63 -6.28 4.58
C VAL A 66 3.02 -6.90 4.65
N GLY A 67 3.26 -7.93 3.86
CA GLY A 67 4.58 -8.51 3.66
C GLY A 67 5.34 -7.82 2.54
N ILE A 68 6.56 -7.37 2.80
CA ILE A 68 7.42 -6.67 1.82
C ILE A 68 8.70 -7.45 1.64
N ALA A 69 8.90 -8.04 0.46
CA ALA A 69 10.16 -8.71 0.12
C ALA A 69 11.16 -7.73 -0.50
N MET A 70 12.43 -7.87 -0.11
CA MET A 70 13.54 -7.11 -0.70
C MET A 70 13.93 -7.74 -2.06
N GLY A 71 14.36 -6.92 -3.01
CA GLY A 71 14.54 -7.31 -4.41
C GLY A 71 15.58 -8.36 -4.74
N ALA A 72 16.52 -8.66 -3.82
CA ALA A 72 17.42 -9.81 -3.88
C ALA A 72 16.90 -10.99 -3.06
N GLY A 73 15.63 -10.95 -2.63
CA GLY A 73 15.01 -12.03 -1.89
C GLY A 73 14.94 -13.33 -2.71
N THR A 74 14.81 -14.43 -2.00
CA THR A 74 14.58 -15.73 -2.64
C THR A 74 13.20 -15.81 -3.28
N ASP A 75 13.03 -16.68 -4.25
CA ASP A 75 11.74 -16.90 -4.91
C ASP A 75 10.62 -17.17 -3.90
N ILE A 76 10.93 -17.92 -2.83
CA ILE A 76 9.96 -18.21 -1.75
C ILE A 76 9.55 -16.95 -0.99
N ALA A 77 10.49 -16.06 -0.68
CA ALA A 77 10.17 -14.79 -0.02
C ALA A 77 9.34 -13.88 -0.94
N ILE A 78 9.64 -13.88 -2.23
CA ILE A 78 8.90 -13.13 -3.25
C ILE A 78 7.46 -13.65 -3.37
N GLU A 79 7.27 -14.96 -3.40
CA GLU A 79 5.93 -15.57 -3.47
C GLU A 79 5.09 -15.36 -2.20
N SER A 80 5.76 -15.16 -1.05
CA SER A 80 5.10 -14.98 0.24
C SER A 80 4.77 -13.51 0.58
N ALA A 81 5.21 -12.57 -0.25
CA ALA A 81 5.08 -11.14 0.01
C ALA A 81 3.96 -10.50 -0.82
N ASP A 82 3.30 -9.51 -0.24
CA ASP A 82 2.30 -8.68 -0.95
C ASP A 82 2.97 -7.64 -1.86
N LEU A 83 4.18 -7.20 -1.50
CA LEU A 83 4.96 -6.21 -2.24
C LEU A 83 6.40 -6.69 -2.40
N VAL A 84 6.95 -6.54 -3.60
CA VAL A 84 8.36 -6.83 -3.89
C VAL A 84 9.08 -5.55 -4.28
N LEU A 85 10.12 -5.20 -3.52
CA LEU A 85 11.00 -4.10 -3.88
C LEU A 85 12.06 -4.59 -4.88
N THR A 86 12.23 -3.89 -5.99
CA THR A 86 13.20 -4.27 -7.03
C THR A 86 14.67 -3.99 -6.65
N THR A 87 14.89 -3.33 -5.53
CA THR A 87 16.24 -2.97 -5.04
C THR A 87 16.38 -3.29 -3.56
N ASN A 88 17.60 -3.59 -3.12
CA ASN A 88 17.94 -3.81 -1.70
C ASN A 88 18.09 -2.52 -0.89
N ASN A 89 17.30 -1.51 -1.21
CA ASN A 89 17.37 -0.23 -0.52
C ASN A 89 16.12 -0.04 0.34
N LEU A 90 16.28 0.06 1.66
CA LEU A 90 15.19 0.31 2.60
C LEU A 90 14.42 1.61 2.34
N LEU A 91 15.03 2.59 1.67
CA LEU A 91 14.30 3.78 1.20
C LEU A 91 13.18 3.40 0.20
N GLY A 92 13.29 2.24 -0.46
CA GLY A 92 12.23 1.68 -1.28
C GLY A 92 10.94 1.43 -0.50
N VAL A 93 11.03 1.05 0.79
CA VAL A 93 9.86 0.88 1.67
C VAL A 93 9.14 2.22 1.86
N VAL A 94 9.88 3.28 2.17
CA VAL A 94 9.33 4.63 2.35
C VAL A 94 8.62 5.11 1.07
N ARG A 95 9.28 4.91 -0.09
CA ARG A 95 8.71 5.24 -1.40
C ARG A 95 7.44 4.43 -1.71
N ALA A 96 7.43 3.15 -1.35
CA ALA A 96 6.24 2.30 -1.52
C ALA A 96 5.06 2.81 -0.70
N PHE A 97 5.29 3.21 0.56
CA PHE A 97 4.26 3.82 1.41
C PHE A 97 3.77 5.16 0.85
N ASP A 98 4.66 6.02 0.37
CA ASP A 98 4.26 7.31 -0.23
C ASP A 98 3.44 7.09 -1.51
N MET A 99 3.90 6.18 -2.38
CA MET A 99 3.17 5.82 -3.60
C MET A 99 1.78 5.24 -3.28
N SER A 100 1.70 4.35 -2.29
CA SER A 100 0.43 3.77 -1.83
C SER A 100 -0.55 4.86 -1.36
N LYS A 101 -0.10 5.81 -0.54
CA LYS A 101 -0.93 6.94 -0.09
C LYS A 101 -1.42 7.80 -1.26
N LYS A 102 -0.54 8.14 -2.19
CA LYS A 102 -0.88 8.93 -3.38
C LYS A 102 -1.88 8.19 -4.26
N THR A 103 -1.66 6.88 -4.48
CA THR A 103 -2.57 6.04 -5.25
C THR A 103 -3.94 5.94 -4.60
N PHE A 104 -3.98 5.69 -3.29
CA PHE A 104 -5.24 5.61 -2.55
C PHE A 104 -6.02 6.91 -2.58
N HIS A 105 -5.34 8.04 -2.38
CA HIS A 105 -5.98 9.36 -2.51
C HIS A 105 -6.55 9.59 -3.91
N ARG A 106 -5.83 9.16 -4.94
CA ARG A 106 -6.29 9.24 -6.33
C ARG A 106 -7.52 8.37 -6.58
N ILE A 107 -7.55 7.16 -6.03
CA ILE A 107 -8.71 6.27 -6.11
C ILE A 107 -9.94 6.94 -5.48
N LEU A 108 -9.80 7.49 -4.28
CA LEU A 108 -10.90 8.20 -3.61
C LEU A 108 -11.40 9.40 -4.42
N LEU A 109 -10.49 10.17 -5.01
CA LEU A 109 -10.84 11.30 -5.85
C LEU A 109 -11.58 10.86 -7.12
N ASN A 110 -11.13 9.79 -7.75
CA ASN A 110 -11.78 9.22 -8.94
C ASN A 110 -13.19 8.71 -8.60
N LEU A 111 -13.34 8.01 -7.47
CA LEU A 111 -14.64 7.57 -6.99
C LEU A 111 -15.56 8.75 -6.69
N PHE A 112 -15.06 9.80 -6.03
CA PHE A 112 -15.84 11.01 -5.76
C PHE A 112 -16.39 11.61 -7.05
N TRP A 113 -15.54 11.81 -8.06
CA TRP A 113 -15.98 12.35 -9.35
C TRP A 113 -16.98 11.43 -10.05
N ALA A 114 -16.72 10.10 -10.06
CA ALA A 114 -17.64 9.15 -10.64
C ALA A 114 -19.04 9.19 -9.98
N PHE A 115 -19.09 9.33 -8.66
CA PHE A 115 -20.34 9.42 -7.94
C PHE A 115 -21.05 10.76 -8.13
N ILE A 116 -20.32 11.89 -8.09
CA ILE A 116 -20.95 13.22 -8.19
C ILE A 116 -21.66 13.42 -9.53
N TYR A 117 -21.10 12.90 -10.63
CA TYR A 117 -21.76 12.93 -11.93
C TYR A 117 -23.10 12.17 -11.92
N ASN A 118 -23.16 11.04 -11.23
CA ASN A 118 -24.39 10.26 -11.11
C ASN A 118 -25.41 10.91 -10.15
N VAL A 119 -24.95 11.39 -9.00
CA VAL A 119 -25.79 12.05 -8.00
C VAL A 119 -26.44 13.33 -8.58
N ALA A 120 -25.70 14.07 -9.40
CA ALA A 120 -26.23 15.23 -10.08
C ALA A 120 -27.09 14.86 -11.32
N GLY A 121 -26.63 13.91 -12.12
CA GLY A 121 -27.24 13.53 -13.39
C GLY A 121 -28.58 12.80 -13.25
N ILE A 122 -28.69 11.88 -12.28
CA ILE A 122 -29.90 11.08 -12.10
C ILE A 122 -31.15 11.95 -11.78
N PRO A 123 -31.14 12.90 -10.83
CA PRO A 123 -32.27 13.76 -10.58
C PRO A 123 -32.65 14.63 -11.79
N ILE A 124 -31.66 15.12 -12.54
CA ILE A 124 -31.89 15.92 -13.73
C ILE A 124 -32.57 15.06 -14.83
N ALA A 125 -32.03 13.83 -15.04
CA ALA A 125 -32.59 12.89 -16.00
C ALA A 125 -34.00 12.42 -15.62
N ALA A 126 -34.29 12.29 -14.31
CA ALA A 126 -35.60 11.96 -13.78
C ALA A 126 -36.64 13.14 -13.89
N GLY A 127 -36.18 14.29 -14.38
CA GLY A 127 -37.10 15.45 -14.58
C GLY A 127 -37.41 16.22 -13.31
N VAL A 128 -36.71 16.02 -12.21
CA VAL A 128 -36.93 16.75 -10.94
C VAL A 128 -36.87 18.27 -11.15
N PHE A 129 -36.05 18.72 -12.09
CA PHE A 129 -35.82 20.12 -12.40
C PHE A 129 -36.52 20.60 -13.68
N SER A 130 -37.43 19.80 -14.23
CA SER A 130 -38.17 20.15 -15.46
C SER A 130 -38.99 21.47 -15.32
N GLY A 131 -39.50 21.77 -14.10
CA GLY A 131 -40.21 22.99 -13.80
C GLY A 131 -39.40 24.29 -13.90
N VAL A 132 -38.06 24.20 -13.87
CA VAL A 132 -37.12 25.31 -14.04
C VAL A 132 -36.40 25.27 -15.40
N GLY A 133 -36.88 24.42 -16.33
CA GLY A 133 -36.34 24.33 -17.67
C GLY A 133 -35.06 23.50 -17.80
N LEU A 134 -34.62 22.80 -16.75
CA LEU A 134 -33.50 21.90 -16.77
C LEU A 134 -34.00 20.47 -17.09
N ALA A 135 -33.84 20.08 -18.35
CA ALA A 135 -34.09 18.71 -18.81
C ALA A 135 -32.84 18.16 -19.50
N LEU A 136 -32.46 16.94 -19.16
CA LEU A 136 -31.39 16.24 -19.84
C LEU A 136 -31.95 15.51 -21.06
N ASN A 137 -31.52 15.95 -22.27
CA ASN A 137 -31.76 15.15 -23.47
C ASN A 137 -30.73 14.01 -23.52
N PRO A 138 -31.04 12.89 -24.23
CA PRO A 138 -30.16 11.74 -24.34
C PRO A 138 -28.74 12.07 -24.81
N GLU A 139 -28.61 13.07 -25.68
CA GLU A 139 -27.31 13.53 -26.21
C GLU A 139 -26.43 14.14 -25.11
N LEU A 140 -26.98 15.00 -24.28
CA LEU A 140 -26.29 15.63 -23.15
C LEU A 140 -25.93 14.60 -22.06
N ALA A 141 -26.80 13.62 -21.82
CA ALA A 141 -26.53 12.53 -20.91
C ALA A 141 -25.35 11.67 -21.40
N GLY A 142 -25.31 11.34 -22.70
CA GLY A 142 -24.19 10.61 -23.31
C GLY A 142 -22.86 11.39 -23.23
N LEU A 143 -22.88 12.70 -23.50
CA LEU A 143 -21.72 13.57 -23.34
C LEU A 143 -21.21 13.62 -21.90
N ALA A 144 -22.10 13.79 -20.92
CA ALA A 144 -21.73 13.81 -19.50
C ALA A 144 -21.04 12.51 -19.06
N MET A 145 -21.54 11.35 -19.52
CA MET A 145 -20.92 10.05 -19.26
C MET A 145 -19.53 9.94 -19.92
N ALA A 146 -19.38 10.41 -21.15
CA ALA A 146 -18.08 10.41 -21.84
C ALA A 146 -17.08 11.32 -21.11
N PHE A 147 -17.46 12.51 -20.69
CA PHE A 147 -16.63 13.42 -19.91
C PHE A 147 -16.22 12.83 -18.56
N SER A 148 -17.13 12.13 -17.87
CA SER A 148 -16.82 11.44 -16.62
C SER A 148 -15.69 10.43 -16.82
N SER A 149 -15.79 9.57 -17.85
CA SER A 149 -14.78 8.55 -18.16
C SER A 149 -13.43 9.18 -18.51
N VAL A 150 -13.42 10.21 -19.34
CA VAL A 150 -12.20 10.95 -19.71
C VAL A 150 -11.57 11.63 -18.50
N SER A 151 -12.37 12.21 -17.61
CA SER A 151 -11.89 12.86 -16.39
C SER A 151 -11.19 11.87 -15.46
N VAL A 152 -11.79 10.70 -15.23
CA VAL A 152 -11.20 9.64 -14.39
C VAL A 152 -9.91 9.10 -15.03
N LEU A 153 -9.91 8.85 -16.34
CA LEU A 153 -8.72 8.38 -17.05
C LEU A 153 -7.58 9.41 -16.98
N THR A 154 -7.87 10.67 -17.27
CA THR A 154 -6.88 11.76 -17.20
C THR A 154 -6.35 11.92 -15.79
N SER A 155 -7.23 11.90 -14.78
CA SER A 155 -6.85 11.95 -13.37
C SER A 155 -5.91 10.80 -13.00
N SER A 156 -6.18 9.58 -13.47
CA SER A 156 -5.34 8.40 -13.20
C SER A 156 -3.98 8.52 -13.89
N LEU A 157 -3.93 9.01 -15.14
CA LEU A 157 -2.67 9.22 -15.86
C LEU A 157 -1.78 10.28 -15.21
N LEU A 158 -2.36 11.29 -14.58
CA LEU A 158 -1.62 12.32 -13.85
C LEU A 158 -0.83 11.74 -12.66
N LEU A 159 -1.16 10.55 -12.18
CA LEU A 159 -0.38 9.87 -11.14
C LEU A 159 1.06 9.59 -11.60
N ASN A 160 1.27 9.29 -12.89
CA ASN A 160 2.59 9.04 -13.46
C ASN A 160 3.53 10.26 -13.38
N PHE A 161 2.99 11.46 -13.25
CA PHE A 161 3.76 12.70 -13.12
C PHE A 161 3.93 13.14 -11.67
N SER A 162 3.38 12.39 -10.72
CA SER A 162 3.57 12.72 -9.30
C SER A 162 4.99 12.36 -8.87
N LYS A 163 5.73 13.33 -8.34
CA LYS A 163 7.05 13.09 -7.77
C LYS A 163 6.91 12.19 -6.55
N ILE A 164 7.74 11.16 -6.50
CA ILE A 164 7.94 10.28 -5.35
C ILE A 164 9.25 10.73 -4.73
N ASP A 165 9.17 11.35 -3.58
CA ASP A 165 10.34 11.82 -2.81
C ASP A 165 10.99 10.68 -2.02
#